data_4198936a589fcd93c2a6eb2df1e81ac4
#
_entry.id   4198936a589fcd93c2a6eb2df1e81ac4
#
_cell.length_a   1.000
_cell.length_b   1.000
_cell.length_c   1.000
_cell.angle_alpha   90.00
_cell.angle_beta   90.00
_cell.angle_gamma   90.00
#
_symmetry.space_group_name_H-M   'P 1'
#
loop_
_entity.id
_entity.type
_entity.pdbx_description
1 polymer ?
#
loop_
_entity_poly.entity_id
_entity_poly.type
_entity_poly.pdbx_seq_one_letter_code
_entity_poly.pdbx_strand_id
1 'polypeptide(L)'
;VKLSWDGLYNLCQVNLVEIKFTRRLQFIGRPPSRRMLATLDGQLLNSKEGMEILNFKPPMRSPAYDAKSKGLLTVWDLLFQDWRNIPVTNCDVIATVPSRPPDKFWEYFNKVIGKMSAAQKAAFVDR
;
A
#
# COMPACT_ATOMS: atom_id res chain seq x y z
N VAL A 1 15.10 2.17 -0.93
CA VAL A 1 15.60 2.36 0.43
C VAL A 1 14.89 1.41 1.38
N LYS A 2 15.66 0.66 2.14
CA LYS A 2 15.11 -0.26 3.14
C LYS A 2 14.95 0.45 4.48
N LEU A 3 13.79 0.28 5.09
CA LEU A 3 13.47 0.89 6.38
C LEU A 3 13.18 -0.20 7.41
N SER A 4 13.30 0.18 8.69
CA SER A 4 12.81 -0.64 9.79
C SER A 4 11.28 -0.72 9.74
N TRP A 5 10.70 -1.64 10.53
CA TRP A 5 9.25 -1.74 10.65
C TRP A 5 8.64 -0.40 11.09
N ASP A 6 9.21 0.21 12.14
CA ASP A 6 8.72 1.50 12.65
C ASP A 6 8.90 2.63 11.63
N GLY A 7 10.02 2.64 10.91
CA GLY A 7 10.27 3.63 9.86
C GLY A 7 9.27 3.55 8.73
N LEU A 8 8.99 2.36 8.25
CA LEU A 8 8.00 2.14 7.19
C LEU A 8 6.59 2.46 7.66
N TYR A 9 6.23 2.03 8.87
CA TYR A 9 4.95 2.33 9.48
C TYR A 9 4.71 3.85 9.56
N ASN A 10 5.68 4.60 10.07
CA ASN A 10 5.57 6.05 10.20
C ASN A 10 5.49 6.74 8.82
N LEU A 11 6.25 6.27 7.86
CA LEU A 11 6.23 6.82 6.51
C LEU A 11 4.85 6.64 5.86
N CYS A 12 4.25 5.47 6.01
CA CYS A 12 2.94 5.17 5.44
C CYS A 12 1.80 5.98 6.08
N GLN A 13 1.98 6.50 7.29
CA GLN A 13 0.93 7.26 7.97
C GLN A 13 0.69 8.66 7.39
N VAL A 14 1.65 9.21 6.66
CA VAL A 14 1.55 10.56 6.10
C VAL A 14 1.86 10.59 4.60
N ASN A 15 2.00 9.43 3.98
CA ASN A 15 2.31 9.31 2.56
C ASN A 15 1.59 8.11 1.93
N LEU A 16 1.37 8.21 0.62
CA LEU A 16 1.23 7.06 -0.26
C LEU A 16 2.65 6.60 -0.57
N VAL A 17 2.93 5.32 -0.33
CA VAL A 17 4.27 4.77 -0.51
C VAL A 17 4.25 3.73 -1.63
N GLU A 18 5.10 3.93 -2.63
CA GLU A 18 5.37 2.90 -3.63
C GLU A 18 6.48 2.00 -3.11
N ILE A 19 6.17 0.72 -2.96
CA ILE A 19 7.10 -0.27 -2.44
C ILE A 19 7.28 -1.43 -3.42
N LYS A 20 8.43 -2.07 -3.31
CA LYS A 20 8.74 -3.31 -4.03
C LYS A 20 9.27 -4.32 -3.03
N PHE A 21 8.72 -5.51 -3.04
CA PHE A 21 9.11 -6.56 -2.11
C PHE A 21 9.16 -7.92 -2.79
N THR A 22 9.93 -8.85 -2.19
CA THR A 22 9.96 -10.23 -2.63
C THR A 22 8.72 -10.96 -2.14
N ARG A 23 8.02 -11.64 -3.05
CA ARG A 23 6.84 -12.43 -2.69
C ARG A 23 7.19 -13.52 -1.68
N ARG A 24 6.34 -13.70 -0.68
CA ARG A 24 6.51 -14.77 0.32
C ARG A 24 6.29 -16.14 -0.31
N LEU A 25 5.36 -16.24 -1.26
CA LEU A 25 5.09 -17.45 -2.03
C LEU A 25 5.48 -17.18 -3.48
N GLN A 26 6.29 -18.08 -4.03
CA GLN A 26 6.71 -18.00 -5.43
C GLN A 26 5.74 -18.78 -6.30
N PHE A 27 5.29 -18.18 -7.39
CA PHE A 27 4.37 -18.81 -8.35
C PHE A 27 5.05 -18.96 -9.70
N ILE A 28 4.82 -20.09 -10.36
CA ILE A 28 5.32 -20.34 -11.72
C ILE A 28 4.69 -19.31 -12.67
N GLY A 29 5.54 -18.68 -13.50
CA GLY A 29 5.10 -17.69 -14.48
C GLY A 29 4.94 -16.27 -13.92
N ARG A 30 5.25 -16.04 -12.64
CA ARG A 30 5.25 -14.71 -12.05
C ARG A 30 6.63 -14.30 -11.59
N PRO A 31 6.98 -12.98 -11.69
CA PRO A 31 8.23 -12.48 -11.12
C PRO A 31 8.31 -12.74 -9.62
N PRO A 32 9.51 -12.93 -9.05
CA PRO A 32 9.65 -13.14 -7.62
C PRO A 32 9.34 -11.89 -6.80
N SER A 33 9.37 -10.70 -7.39
CA SER A 33 9.07 -9.44 -6.71
C SER A 33 7.74 -8.85 -7.16
N ARG A 34 7.17 -8.01 -6.28
CA ARG A 34 5.89 -7.35 -6.50
C ARG A 34 5.97 -5.89 -6.08
N ARG A 35 5.36 -5.01 -6.88
CA ARG A 35 5.16 -3.60 -6.50
C ARG A 35 3.77 -3.39 -5.91
N MET A 36 3.66 -2.39 -5.03
CA MET A 36 2.41 -2.05 -4.38
C MET A 36 2.38 -0.55 -4.10
N LEU A 37 1.20 0.04 -4.18
CA LEU A 37 0.93 1.39 -3.68
C LEU A 37 0.14 1.27 -2.39
N ALA A 38 0.75 1.68 -1.28
CA ALA A 38 0.21 1.44 0.05
C ALA A 38 0.14 2.71 0.88
N THR A 39 -0.83 2.78 1.77
CA THR A 39 -0.92 3.85 2.76
C THR A 39 -1.51 3.35 4.07
N LEU A 40 -1.21 4.09 5.14
CA LEU A 40 -1.82 3.92 6.46
C LEU A 40 -2.31 5.27 7.01
N ASP A 41 -2.48 6.28 6.14
CA ASP A 41 -2.98 7.59 6.58
C ASP A 41 -4.45 7.48 6.98
N GLY A 42 -4.70 7.39 8.28
CA GLY A 42 -6.04 7.22 8.83
C GLY A 42 -6.96 8.39 8.51
N GLN A 43 -6.43 9.61 8.44
CA GLN A 43 -7.24 10.78 8.08
C GLN A 43 -7.72 10.70 6.63
N LEU A 44 -6.87 10.20 5.73
CA LEU A 44 -7.25 10.00 4.34
C LEU A 44 -8.22 8.84 4.18
N LEU A 45 -7.90 7.69 4.77
CA LEU A 45 -8.68 6.45 4.61
C LEU A 45 -10.06 6.55 5.23
N ASN A 46 -10.18 7.20 6.40
CA ASN A 46 -11.46 7.36 7.11
C ASN A 46 -12.27 8.57 6.65
N SER A 47 -11.76 9.36 5.71
CA SER A 47 -12.51 10.45 5.12
C SER A 47 -13.65 9.92 4.25
N LYS A 48 -14.61 10.78 3.95
CA LYS A 48 -15.70 10.42 3.05
C LYS A 48 -15.18 9.97 1.69
N GLU A 49 -14.22 10.71 1.13
CA GLU A 49 -13.58 10.38 -0.14
C GLU A 49 -12.81 9.06 -0.05
N GLY A 50 -12.11 8.83 1.06
CA GLY A 50 -11.38 7.58 1.27
C GLY A 50 -12.28 6.36 1.25
N MET A 51 -13.43 6.46 1.90
CA MET A 51 -14.41 5.38 1.92
C MET A 51 -15.09 5.17 0.57
N GLU A 52 -15.39 6.24 -0.15
CA GLU A 52 -16.08 6.17 -1.44
C GLU A 52 -15.13 5.81 -2.59
N ILE A 53 -13.97 6.45 -2.67
CA ILE A 53 -13.05 6.32 -3.80
C ILE A 53 -12.10 5.14 -3.61
N LEU A 54 -11.51 5.01 -2.42
CA LEU A 54 -10.59 3.92 -2.10
C LEU A 54 -11.28 2.68 -1.60
N ASN A 55 -12.61 2.75 -1.42
CA ASN A 55 -13.41 1.65 -0.91
C ASN A 55 -12.89 1.12 0.43
N PHE A 56 -12.32 2.00 1.25
CA PHE A 56 -11.68 1.63 2.50
C PHE A 56 -12.65 0.96 3.45
N LYS A 57 -12.24 -0.17 4.00
CA LYS A 57 -12.98 -0.93 5.00
C LYS A 57 -12.09 -1.09 6.24
N PRO A 58 -12.51 -0.55 7.39
CA PRO A 58 -11.79 -0.79 8.64
C PRO A 58 -11.74 -2.29 8.94
N PRO A 59 -10.70 -2.77 9.64
CA PRO A 59 -10.67 -4.18 10.03
C PRO A 59 -11.87 -4.49 10.93
N MET A 60 -12.56 -5.60 10.65
CA MET A 60 -13.78 -5.96 11.36
C MET A 60 -13.53 -6.40 12.81
N ARG A 61 -12.31 -6.76 13.14
CA ARG A 61 -11.89 -7.17 14.49
C ARG A 61 -10.38 -7.02 14.62
N SER A 62 -9.92 -6.88 15.86
CA SER A 62 -8.49 -6.89 16.14
C SER A 62 -7.91 -8.23 15.68
N PRO A 63 -6.81 -8.23 14.92
CA PRO A 63 -6.19 -9.49 14.53
C PRO A 63 -5.67 -10.21 15.77
N ALA A 64 -6.03 -11.49 15.92
CA ALA A 64 -5.36 -12.38 16.86
C ALA A 64 -3.89 -12.62 16.48
N TYR A 65 -3.46 -12.01 15.41
CA TYR A 65 -2.22 -12.21 14.71
C TYR A 65 -1.34 -10.97 14.90
N ASP A 66 -0.20 -11.15 15.51
CA ASP A 66 0.78 -10.09 15.67
C ASP A 66 1.69 -10.01 14.46
N ALA A 67 1.30 -9.16 13.49
CA ALA A 67 2.06 -8.98 12.26
C ALA A 67 3.48 -8.47 12.53
N LYS A 68 3.64 -7.56 13.48
CA LYS A 68 4.94 -6.96 13.79
C LYS A 68 5.96 -8.00 14.27
N SER A 69 5.55 -8.92 15.14
CA SER A 69 6.45 -9.97 15.64
C SER A 69 6.92 -10.90 14.52
N LYS A 70 6.18 -10.98 13.43
CA LYS A 70 6.51 -11.77 12.24
C LYS A 70 7.22 -10.98 11.15
N GLY A 71 7.59 -9.73 11.44
CA GLY A 71 8.24 -8.86 10.46
C GLY A 71 7.34 -8.38 9.34
N LEU A 72 6.03 -8.41 9.55
CA LEU A 72 5.03 -8.00 8.56
C LEU A 72 4.38 -6.68 8.95
N LEU A 73 4.11 -5.84 7.94
CA LEU A 73 3.32 -4.62 8.12
C LEU A 73 2.02 -4.76 7.32
N THR A 74 0.89 -4.56 7.99
CA THR A 74 -0.42 -4.57 7.36
C THR A 74 -0.72 -3.17 6.81
N VAL A 75 -0.98 -3.07 5.52
CA VAL A 75 -1.23 -1.80 4.83
C VAL A 75 -2.46 -1.90 3.94
N TRP A 76 -3.03 -0.74 3.57
CA TRP A 76 -4.09 -0.67 2.59
C TRP A 76 -3.50 -0.53 1.19
N ASP A 77 -3.82 -1.48 0.31
CA ASP A 77 -3.41 -1.46 -1.10
C ASP A 77 -4.42 -0.62 -1.88
N LEU A 78 -3.94 0.49 -2.47
CA LEU A 78 -4.81 1.41 -3.20
C LEU A 78 -5.23 0.89 -4.57
N LEU A 79 -4.44 0.04 -5.20
CA LEU A 79 -4.78 -0.48 -6.53
C LEU A 79 -5.86 -1.55 -6.46
N PHE A 80 -5.72 -2.47 -5.51
CA PHE A 80 -6.63 -3.61 -5.36
C PHE A 80 -7.64 -3.43 -4.24
N GLN A 81 -7.56 -2.32 -3.51
CA GLN A 81 -8.54 -1.92 -2.51
C GLN A 81 -8.80 -3.00 -1.46
N ASP A 82 -7.72 -3.43 -0.81
CA ASP A 82 -7.78 -4.47 0.22
C ASP A 82 -6.59 -4.35 1.17
N TRP A 83 -6.71 -4.99 2.33
CA TRP A 83 -5.62 -5.12 3.27
C TRP A 83 -4.57 -6.11 2.77
N ARG A 84 -3.29 -5.78 2.95
CA ARG A 84 -2.17 -6.66 2.58
C ARG A 84 -1.12 -6.64 3.67
N ASN A 85 -0.49 -7.79 3.91
CA ASN A 85 0.69 -7.92 4.77
C ASN A 85 1.94 -7.94 3.91
N ILE A 86 2.88 -7.06 4.22
CA ILE A 86 4.13 -6.96 3.46
C ILE A 86 5.33 -7.34 4.34
N PRO A 87 6.31 -8.09 3.79
CA PRO A 87 7.51 -8.47 4.53
C PRO A 87 8.49 -7.29 4.57
N VAL A 88 8.60 -6.63 5.72
CA VAL A 88 9.37 -5.39 5.85
C VAL A 88 10.86 -5.59 5.53
N THR A 89 11.43 -6.71 5.94
CA THR A 89 12.86 -7.00 5.70
C THR A 89 13.21 -7.12 4.22
N ASN A 90 12.26 -7.53 3.40
CA ASN A 90 12.44 -7.74 1.96
C ASN A 90 11.75 -6.65 1.12
N CYS A 91 11.49 -5.50 1.73
CA CYS A 91 10.73 -4.41 1.13
C CYS A 91 11.64 -3.20 0.89
N ASP A 92 11.60 -2.67 -0.32
CA ASP A 92 12.27 -1.40 -0.68
C ASP A 92 11.23 -0.32 -0.93
N VAL A 93 11.48 0.87 -0.38
CA VAL A 93 10.69 2.06 -0.70
C VAL A 93 11.23 2.66 -2.00
N ILE A 94 10.38 2.73 -3.02
CA ILE A 94 10.73 3.24 -4.35
C ILE A 94 10.42 4.73 -4.46
N ALA A 95 9.24 5.14 -4.00
CA ALA A 95 8.80 6.53 -4.08
C ALA A 95 7.75 6.82 -3.03
N THR A 96 7.56 8.10 -2.72
CA THR A 96 6.50 8.55 -1.81
C THR A 96 5.76 9.71 -2.42
N VAL A 97 4.45 9.79 -2.13
CA VAL A 97 3.62 10.93 -2.49
C VAL A 97 2.93 11.38 -1.19
N PRO A 98 3.14 12.64 -0.76
CA PRO A 98 2.47 13.12 0.44
C PRO A 98 0.95 12.98 0.34
N SER A 99 0.33 12.44 1.37
CA SER A 99 -1.13 12.30 1.43
C SER A 99 -1.80 13.54 2.02
N ARG A 100 -1.03 14.50 2.48
CA ARG A 100 -1.51 15.77 3.03
C ARG A 100 -0.80 16.93 2.35
N PRO A 101 -1.52 17.98 1.96
CA PRO A 101 -2.98 18.14 2.11
C PRO A 101 -3.76 17.18 1.21
N PRO A 102 -4.97 16.75 1.65
CA PRO A 102 -5.75 15.75 0.90
C PRO A 102 -6.06 16.15 -0.55
N ASP A 103 -6.29 17.43 -0.82
CA ASP A 103 -6.62 17.90 -2.17
C ASP A 103 -5.56 17.53 -3.20
N LYS A 104 -4.28 17.69 -2.83
CA LYS A 104 -3.18 17.34 -3.72
C LYS A 104 -3.06 15.84 -3.93
N PHE A 105 -3.33 15.07 -2.89
CA PHE A 105 -3.36 13.62 -3.01
C PHE A 105 -4.45 13.16 -3.97
N TRP A 106 -5.67 13.69 -3.84
CA TRP A 106 -6.79 13.32 -4.71
C TRP A 106 -6.55 13.75 -6.15
N GLU A 107 -5.90 14.89 -6.36
CA GLU A 107 -5.49 15.32 -7.70
C GLU A 107 -4.54 14.32 -8.33
N TYR A 108 -3.52 13.89 -7.59
CA TYR A 108 -2.59 12.86 -8.04
C TYR A 108 -3.31 11.53 -8.30
N PHE A 109 -4.16 11.11 -7.38
CA PHE A 109 -4.91 9.86 -7.49
C PHE A 109 -5.75 9.85 -8.77
N ASN A 110 -6.50 10.91 -9.02
CA ASN A 110 -7.38 10.99 -10.20
C ASN A 110 -6.60 11.04 -11.51
N LYS A 111 -5.41 11.65 -11.51
CA LYS A 111 -4.57 11.72 -12.72
C LYS A 111 -3.89 10.41 -13.06
N VAL A 112 -3.45 9.67 -12.05
CA VAL A 112 -2.57 8.52 -12.24
C VAL A 112 -3.29 7.22 -11.92
N ILE A 113 -3.70 7.04 -10.67
CA ILE A 113 -4.20 5.75 -10.17
C ILE A 113 -5.61 5.48 -10.66
N GLY A 114 -6.49 6.46 -10.58
CA GLY A 114 -7.90 6.30 -10.95
C GLY A 114 -8.14 6.01 -12.43
N LYS A 115 -7.15 6.27 -13.28
CA LYS A 115 -7.23 6.01 -14.73
C LYS A 115 -6.61 4.69 -15.14
N MET A 116 -6.02 3.95 -14.22
CA MET A 116 -5.40 2.67 -14.54
C MET A 116 -6.44 1.61 -14.88
N SER A 117 -6.28 0.96 -16.03
CA SER A 117 -7.05 -0.23 -16.38
C SER A 117 -6.58 -1.43 -15.57
N ALA A 118 -7.36 -2.52 -15.59
CA ALA A 118 -6.95 -3.76 -14.94
C ALA A 118 -5.61 -4.28 -15.49
N ALA A 119 -5.39 -4.18 -16.80
CA ALA A 119 -4.13 -4.56 -17.42
C ALA A 119 -2.97 -3.70 -16.96
N GLN A 120 -3.17 -2.38 -16.82
CA GLN A 120 -2.14 -1.47 -16.32
C GLN A 120 -1.80 -1.74 -14.85
N LYS A 121 -2.79 -2.04 -14.02
CA LYS A 121 -2.57 -2.43 -12.61
C LYS A 121 -1.74 -3.71 -12.51
N ALA A 122 -2.08 -4.71 -13.30
CA ALA A 122 -1.33 -5.97 -13.33
C ALA A 122 0.11 -5.76 -13.80
N ALA A 123 0.32 -4.96 -14.84
CA ALA A 123 1.65 -4.63 -15.33
C ALA A 123 2.48 -3.87 -14.30
N PHE A 124 1.86 -2.96 -13.54
CA PHE A 124 2.52 -2.23 -12.45
C PHE A 124 3.02 -3.18 -11.37
N VAL A 125 2.18 -4.11 -10.95
CA VAL A 125 2.51 -5.07 -9.87
C VAL A 125 3.73 -5.92 -10.25
N ASP A 126 3.85 -6.31 -11.52
CA ASP A 126 4.89 -7.23 -11.99
C ASP A 126 6.14 -6.54 -12.55
N ARG A 127 6.22 -5.24 -12.42
CA ARG A 127 7.39 -4.48 -12.90
C ARG A 127 8.71 -4.99 -12.32
#